data_864d0a2ec6edf090776b481f03ecbe12
#
_entry.id   864d0a2ec6edf090776b481f03ecbe12
#
_cell.length_a   1.000
_cell.length_b   1.000
_cell.length_c   1.000
_cell.angle_alpha   90.00
_cell.angle_beta   90.00
_cell.angle_gamma   90.00
#
_symmetry.space_group_name_H-M   'P 1'
#
loop_
_entity.id
_entity.type
_entity.pdbx_description
1 polymer ?
#
loop_
_entity_poly.entity_id
_entity_poly.type
_entity_poly.pdbx_seq_one_letter_code
_entity_poly.pdbx_strand_id
1 'polypeptide(L)'
;MNNSTPTKLENINQTQQERLFHIDFKLRFLGVVNRNDLVSRFGIKAAAATRDISLYKELAPHNLIYDTKAKTYIGTSQFQPLFYYQGSQALSALCYGLGDDHVAESSSLVTAESPTQLNFPNLDILAEITKAIHQKKALSISYRSLSSGLTQREIVPFALVNNGLRWHVRAYDRKRSRFTDFVINRIASPKLLSTEIKKSETKESDIQWNRIVEMHIVPHPNLQYPHTIETEYGMTNGMLKIQVRAAVAGYVLRHWNIDCSPAHELQGPEFHLWLKNTPTLYGVENLAIAPGFRAS
;
A
#
# COMPACT_ATOMS: atom_id res chain seq x y z
N MET A 1 19.70 -1.70 1.02
CA MET A 1 20.00 -1.84 2.45
C MET A 1 19.65 -3.26 2.85
N ASN A 2 20.63 -4.03 3.36
CA ASN A 2 20.46 -5.45 3.66
C ASN A 2 19.43 -5.69 4.76
N ASN A 3 18.30 -6.33 4.42
CA ASN A 3 17.29 -6.83 5.33
C ASN A 3 17.76 -8.15 5.98
N SER A 4 18.88 -8.16 6.66
CA SER A 4 19.27 -9.34 7.45
C SER A 4 18.53 -9.27 8.79
N THR A 5 17.59 -10.19 8.99
CA THR A 5 17.05 -10.51 10.33
C THR A 5 18.24 -10.74 11.27
N PRO A 6 18.23 -10.16 12.48
CA PRO A 6 19.34 -10.38 13.42
C PRO A 6 19.53 -11.89 13.64
N THR A 7 20.76 -12.36 13.56
CA THR A 7 21.17 -13.77 13.74
C THR A 7 20.60 -14.42 15.01
N LYS A 8 20.21 -13.60 15.99
CA LYS A 8 19.59 -14.02 17.26
C LYS A 8 18.16 -14.58 17.13
N LEU A 9 17.46 -14.31 16.01
CA LEU A 9 16.06 -14.76 15.80
C LEU A 9 15.95 -16.06 14.98
N GLU A 10 17.03 -16.53 14.36
CA GLU A 10 17.03 -17.68 13.45
C GLU A 10 16.58 -19.01 14.11
N ASN A 11 16.78 -19.16 15.41
CA ASN A 11 16.42 -20.36 16.16
C ASN A 11 15.04 -20.27 16.83
N ILE A 12 14.28 -19.20 16.59
CA ILE A 12 12.98 -18.97 17.21
C ILE A 12 11.88 -19.30 16.19
N ASN A 13 10.90 -20.11 16.57
CA ASN A 13 9.80 -20.46 15.66
C ASN A 13 8.95 -19.24 15.31
N GLN A 14 8.30 -19.27 14.15
CA GLN A 14 7.55 -18.14 13.60
C GLN A 14 6.51 -17.60 14.57
N THR A 15 5.70 -18.45 15.19
CA THR A 15 4.67 -18.03 16.15
C THR A 15 5.25 -17.26 17.34
N GLN A 16 6.43 -17.65 17.81
CA GLN A 16 7.13 -16.93 18.88
C GLN A 16 7.74 -15.63 18.37
N GLN A 17 8.29 -15.58 17.15
CA GLN A 17 8.76 -14.33 16.53
C GLN A 17 7.62 -13.31 16.41
N GLU A 18 6.40 -13.71 16.04
CA GLU A 18 5.22 -12.83 15.97
C GLU A 18 4.88 -12.23 17.35
N ARG A 19 5.01 -13.01 18.43
CA ARG A 19 4.80 -12.51 19.80
C ARG A 19 5.91 -11.57 20.25
N LEU A 20 7.16 -11.84 19.90
CA LEU A 20 8.30 -10.94 20.17
C LEU A 20 8.17 -9.64 19.36
N PHE A 21 7.72 -9.72 18.10
CA PHE A 21 7.41 -8.55 17.28
C PHE A 21 6.33 -7.67 17.93
N HIS A 22 5.28 -8.28 18.48
CA HIS A 22 4.22 -7.54 19.18
C HIS A 22 4.76 -6.81 20.43
N ILE A 23 5.65 -7.44 21.19
CA ILE A 23 6.32 -6.81 22.34
C ILE A 23 7.13 -5.60 21.86
N ASP A 24 7.99 -5.80 20.86
CA ASP A 24 8.86 -4.77 20.29
C ASP A 24 8.04 -3.57 19.75
N PHE A 25 6.96 -3.87 19.02
CA PHE A 25 6.05 -2.87 18.47
C PHE A 25 5.39 -2.03 19.57
N LYS A 26 4.82 -2.66 20.60
CA LYS A 26 4.17 -1.95 21.69
C LYS A 26 5.15 -1.09 22.48
N LEU A 27 6.35 -1.59 22.75
CA LEU A 27 7.39 -0.81 23.43
C LEU A 27 7.82 0.40 22.60
N ARG A 28 8.00 0.22 21.28
CA ARG A 28 8.46 1.28 20.39
C ARG A 28 7.42 2.39 20.21
N PHE A 29 6.17 2.04 19.96
CA PHE A 29 5.15 2.99 19.54
C PHE A 29 4.19 3.43 20.65
N LEU A 30 3.99 2.59 21.69
CA LEU A 30 3.12 2.90 22.84
C LEU A 30 3.89 3.07 24.13
N GLY A 31 5.19 2.75 24.16
CA GLY A 31 6.06 2.88 25.32
C GLY A 31 5.85 1.83 26.40
N VAL A 32 4.83 0.99 26.31
CA VAL A 32 4.44 0.03 27.34
C VAL A 32 3.96 -1.29 26.75
N VAL A 33 4.20 -2.39 27.49
CA VAL A 33 3.62 -3.71 27.20
C VAL A 33 3.39 -4.48 28.51
N ASN A 34 2.32 -5.27 28.57
CA ASN A 34 2.05 -6.16 29.69
C ASN A 34 1.70 -7.58 29.23
N ARG A 35 1.62 -8.52 30.18
CA ARG A 35 1.30 -9.93 29.87
C ARG A 35 -0.08 -10.10 29.22
N ASN A 36 -1.06 -9.30 29.64
CA ASN A 36 -2.42 -9.39 29.12
C ASN A 36 -2.49 -9.00 27.63
N ASP A 37 -1.60 -8.13 27.18
CA ASP A 37 -1.50 -7.79 25.75
C ASP A 37 -1.23 -9.01 24.88
N LEU A 38 -0.34 -9.92 25.35
CA LEU A 38 -0.03 -11.15 24.64
C LEU A 38 -1.13 -12.20 24.83
N VAL A 39 -1.64 -12.33 26.06
CA VAL A 39 -2.71 -13.29 26.37
C VAL A 39 -3.95 -12.99 25.53
N SER A 40 -4.39 -11.73 25.49
CA SER A 40 -5.58 -11.31 24.74
C SER A 40 -5.41 -11.45 23.23
N ARG A 41 -4.22 -11.05 22.72
CA ARG A 41 -3.96 -11.09 21.28
C ARG A 41 -3.76 -12.50 20.73
N PHE A 42 -2.97 -13.33 21.43
CA PHE A 42 -2.53 -14.64 20.92
C PHE A 42 -3.24 -15.84 21.55
N GLY A 43 -4.18 -15.61 22.46
CA GLY A 43 -4.90 -16.69 23.14
C GLY A 43 -3.99 -17.60 23.99
N ILE A 44 -2.80 -17.12 24.39
CA ILE A 44 -1.82 -17.91 25.14
C ILE A 44 -2.02 -17.80 26.65
N LYS A 45 -1.50 -18.79 27.40
CA LYS A 45 -1.51 -18.74 28.87
C LYS A 45 -0.53 -17.71 29.41
N ALA A 46 -0.84 -17.10 30.56
CA ALA A 46 0.01 -16.09 31.20
C ALA A 46 1.47 -16.54 31.41
N ALA A 47 1.70 -17.83 31.69
CA ALA A 47 3.03 -18.38 31.84
C ALA A 47 3.84 -18.36 30.52
N ALA A 48 3.17 -18.55 29.37
CA ALA A 48 3.81 -18.44 28.06
C ALA A 48 4.14 -16.95 27.74
N ALA A 49 3.22 -16.03 28.01
CA ALA A 49 3.47 -14.61 27.85
C ALA A 49 4.66 -14.13 28.70
N THR A 50 4.79 -14.61 29.94
CA THR A 50 5.93 -14.31 30.80
C THR A 50 7.26 -14.78 30.21
N ARG A 51 7.27 -16.02 29.66
CA ARG A 51 8.48 -16.57 29.01
C ARG A 51 8.87 -15.77 27.77
N ASP A 52 7.89 -15.35 26.96
CA ASP A 52 8.17 -14.54 25.76
C ASP A 52 8.71 -13.16 26.12
N ILE A 53 8.19 -12.50 27.16
CA ILE A 53 8.74 -11.24 27.66
C ILE A 53 10.17 -11.43 28.23
N SER A 54 10.41 -12.53 28.95
CA SER A 54 11.76 -12.85 29.45
C SER A 54 12.75 -13.08 28.32
N LEU A 55 12.35 -13.85 27.30
CA LEU A 55 13.16 -14.06 26.11
C LEU A 55 13.43 -12.72 25.36
N TYR A 56 12.42 -11.87 25.22
CA TYR A 56 12.60 -10.55 24.62
C TYR A 56 13.65 -9.75 25.40
N LYS A 57 13.57 -9.77 26.72
CA LYS A 57 14.55 -9.08 27.59
C LYS A 57 15.97 -9.64 27.45
N GLU A 58 16.12 -10.95 27.22
CA GLU A 58 17.43 -11.56 26.96
C GLU A 58 17.99 -11.10 25.59
N LEU A 59 17.14 -11.01 24.58
CA LEU A 59 17.53 -10.59 23.23
C LEU A 59 17.85 -9.09 23.16
N ALA A 60 17.11 -8.27 23.91
CA ALA A 60 17.21 -6.81 23.93
C ALA A 60 17.16 -6.26 25.36
N PRO A 61 18.22 -6.45 26.16
CA PRO A 61 18.22 -6.15 27.61
C PRO A 61 18.03 -4.67 27.95
N HIS A 62 18.35 -3.78 27.01
CA HIS A 62 18.22 -2.34 27.19
C HIS A 62 16.87 -1.77 26.73
N ASN A 63 15.99 -2.58 26.13
CA ASN A 63 14.75 -2.10 25.55
C ASN A 63 13.64 -1.88 26.57
N LEU A 64 13.67 -2.56 27.71
CA LEU A 64 12.60 -2.50 28.68
C LEU A 64 13.04 -2.64 30.13
N ILE A 65 12.28 -2.02 31.02
CA ILE A 65 12.34 -2.19 32.47
C ILE A 65 10.94 -2.53 33.01
N TYR A 66 10.88 -3.21 34.16
CA TYR A 66 9.62 -3.52 34.81
C TYR A 66 9.26 -2.44 35.82
N ASP A 67 8.10 -1.79 35.65
CA ASP A 67 7.52 -0.89 36.63
C ASP A 67 6.66 -1.69 37.62
N THR A 68 7.14 -1.79 38.85
CA THR A 68 6.46 -2.54 39.92
C THR A 68 5.15 -1.89 40.39
N LYS A 69 5.03 -0.55 40.25
CA LYS A 69 3.82 0.19 40.64
C LYS A 69 2.71 0.00 39.60
N ALA A 70 3.03 0.21 38.35
CA ALA A 70 2.10 0.05 37.23
C ALA A 70 1.90 -1.42 36.82
N LYS A 71 2.72 -2.35 37.30
CA LYS A 71 2.75 -3.78 36.94
C LYS A 71 2.84 -3.99 35.43
N THR A 72 3.64 -3.19 34.76
CA THR A 72 3.84 -3.19 33.30
C THR A 72 5.32 -3.08 32.95
N TYR A 73 5.69 -3.42 31.72
CA TYR A 73 7.01 -3.18 31.18
C TYR A 73 7.02 -1.86 30.40
N ILE A 74 8.02 -1.04 30.62
CA ILE A 74 8.16 0.28 30.02
C ILE A 74 9.37 0.29 29.11
N GLY A 75 9.26 0.90 27.93
CA GLY A 75 10.34 1.15 27.01
C GLY A 75 11.37 2.14 27.61
N THR A 76 12.65 1.89 27.37
CA THR A 76 13.72 2.76 27.88
C THR A 76 14.18 3.78 26.84
N SER A 77 14.94 4.79 27.25
CA SER A 77 15.59 5.75 26.33
C SER A 77 16.68 5.12 25.45
N GLN A 78 17.14 3.91 25.79
CA GLN A 78 18.13 3.16 25.02
C GLN A 78 17.50 2.14 24.08
N PHE A 79 16.19 2.23 23.85
CA PHE A 79 15.45 1.30 23.01
C PHE A 79 16.03 1.22 21.60
N GLN A 80 16.33 0.01 21.16
CA GLN A 80 16.74 -0.31 19.80
C GLN A 80 15.84 -1.44 19.26
N PRO A 81 15.08 -1.22 18.17
CA PRO A 81 14.14 -2.22 17.69
C PRO A 81 14.85 -3.51 17.28
N LEU A 82 14.29 -4.64 17.71
CA LEU A 82 14.71 -5.97 17.25
C LEU A 82 14.24 -6.27 15.82
N PHE A 83 13.18 -5.61 15.38
CA PHE A 83 12.54 -5.85 14.09
C PHE A 83 12.58 -4.62 13.23
N TYR A 84 12.61 -4.84 11.90
CA TYR A 84 12.47 -3.78 10.92
C TYR A 84 10.98 -3.42 10.76
N TYR A 85 10.68 -2.14 10.71
CA TYR A 85 9.32 -1.61 10.51
C TYR A 85 9.24 -0.80 9.23
N GLN A 86 8.26 -1.12 8.39
CA GLN A 86 7.85 -0.23 7.30
C GLN A 86 6.86 0.80 7.83
N GLY A 87 7.07 2.09 7.50
CA GLY A 87 6.24 3.18 8.02
C GLY A 87 4.75 3.01 7.75
N SER A 88 4.38 2.60 6.53
CA SER A 88 2.98 2.35 6.15
C SER A 88 2.33 1.21 6.95
N GLN A 89 3.07 0.13 7.21
CA GLN A 89 2.57 -0.99 8.02
C GLN A 89 2.43 -0.60 9.49
N ALA A 90 3.40 0.16 10.03
CA ALA A 90 3.32 0.65 11.40
C ALA A 90 2.13 1.59 11.60
N LEU A 91 1.89 2.53 10.68
CA LEU A 91 0.73 3.42 10.72
C LEU A 91 -0.58 2.64 10.61
N SER A 92 -0.66 1.68 9.69
CA SER A 92 -1.84 0.82 9.55
C SER A 92 -2.13 0.06 10.84
N ALA A 93 -1.10 -0.52 11.47
CA ALA A 93 -1.24 -1.24 12.73
C ALA A 93 -1.68 -0.34 13.90
N LEU A 94 -1.19 0.89 13.95
CA LEU A 94 -1.59 1.87 14.98
C LEU A 94 -3.03 2.34 14.80
N CYS A 95 -3.46 2.62 13.56
CA CYS A 95 -4.77 3.19 13.26
C CYS A 95 -5.89 2.14 13.22
N TYR A 96 -5.58 0.92 12.75
CA TYR A 96 -6.57 -0.13 12.51
C TYR A 96 -6.35 -1.40 13.34
N GLY A 97 -5.34 -1.40 14.21
CA GLY A 97 -4.97 -2.56 15.03
C GLY A 97 -3.92 -3.45 14.36
N LEU A 98 -3.19 -4.17 15.22
CA LEU A 98 -2.23 -5.19 14.79
C LEU A 98 -3.01 -6.48 14.52
N GLY A 99 -3.27 -6.84 13.31
CA GLY A 99 -3.75 -8.17 13.20
C GLY A 99 -4.25 -8.66 11.87
N ASP A 100 -4.09 -9.96 11.68
CA ASP A 100 -4.89 -10.83 10.81
C ASP A 100 -6.19 -11.26 11.52
N ASP A 101 -6.62 -10.52 12.55
CA ASP A 101 -7.76 -10.88 13.39
C ASP A 101 -9.07 -10.62 12.65
N HIS A 102 -9.41 -11.52 11.73
CA HIS A 102 -10.73 -11.58 11.07
C HIS A 102 -11.87 -11.90 12.05
N VAL A 103 -11.58 -12.14 13.32
CA VAL A 103 -12.54 -12.66 14.32
C VAL A 103 -12.79 -11.68 15.48
N ALA A 104 -11.96 -10.66 15.67
CA ALA A 104 -12.15 -9.65 16.71
C ALA A 104 -12.17 -8.25 16.08
N GLU A 105 -13.05 -7.38 16.60
CA GLU A 105 -12.96 -5.94 16.31
C GLU A 105 -11.59 -5.43 16.74
N SER A 106 -10.71 -5.21 15.77
CA SER A 106 -9.39 -4.64 16.04
C SER A 106 -9.60 -3.19 16.45
N SER A 107 -9.46 -2.90 17.75
CA SER A 107 -9.48 -1.52 18.23
C SER A 107 -8.19 -0.81 17.81
N SER A 108 -8.33 0.41 17.33
CA SER A 108 -7.17 1.27 17.06
C SER A 108 -6.32 1.43 18.32
N LEU A 109 -5.00 1.37 18.18
CA LEU A 109 -4.08 1.52 19.31
C LEU A 109 -3.89 2.98 19.71
N VAL A 110 -4.15 3.89 18.79
CA VAL A 110 -4.14 5.35 18.98
C VAL A 110 -5.37 5.94 18.30
N THR A 111 -5.87 7.07 18.82
CA THR A 111 -6.95 7.80 18.13
C THR A 111 -6.43 8.28 16.79
N ALA A 112 -7.09 7.88 15.70
CA ALA A 112 -6.72 8.22 14.34
C ALA A 112 -7.97 8.44 13.50
N GLU A 113 -7.90 9.43 12.62
CA GLU A 113 -8.93 9.73 11.64
C GLU A 113 -8.30 9.74 10.25
N SER A 114 -9.02 9.22 9.28
CA SER A 114 -8.65 9.26 7.87
C SER A 114 -9.85 9.66 7.02
N PRO A 115 -9.65 10.24 5.83
CA PRO A 115 -10.74 10.54 4.93
C PRO A 115 -11.58 9.29 4.67
N THR A 116 -12.90 9.42 4.85
CA THR A 116 -13.83 8.32 4.62
C THR A 116 -13.74 7.82 3.20
N GLN A 117 -13.54 6.51 3.04
CA GLN A 117 -13.62 5.88 1.73
C GLN A 117 -15.08 5.83 1.27
N LEU A 118 -15.39 6.48 0.15
CA LEU A 118 -16.76 6.62 -0.35
C LEU A 118 -17.31 5.36 -1.03
N ASN A 119 -16.45 4.41 -1.34
CA ASN A 119 -16.85 3.17 -2.00
C ASN A 119 -15.96 2.00 -1.60
N PHE A 120 -16.60 0.84 -1.45
CA PHE A 120 -15.93 -0.43 -1.25
C PHE A 120 -16.39 -1.40 -2.35
N PRO A 121 -15.50 -2.24 -2.90
CA PRO A 121 -15.89 -3.30 -3.81
C PRO A 121 -16.85 -4.28 -3.12
N ASN A 122 -17.86 -4.76 -3.86
CA ASN A 122 -18.62 -5.92 -3.42
C ASN A 122 -17.69 -7.13 -3.33
N LEU A 123 -17.69 -7.81 -2.18
CA LEU A 123 -16.73 -8.89 -1.89
C LEU A 123 -16.93 -10.11 -2.78
N ASP A 124 -18.15 -10.44 -3.20
CA ASP A 124 -18.41 -11.56 -4.11
C ASP A 124 -17.85 -11.27 -5.50
N ILE A 125 -18.01 -10.02 -5.97
CA ILE A 125 -17.42 -9.59 -7.26
C ILE A 125 -15.90 -9.60 -7.17
N LEU A 126 -15.33 -9.08 -6.08
CA LEU A 126 -13.90 -9.09 -5.86
C LEU A 126 -13.34 -10.53 -5.83
N ALA A 127 -14.03 -11.45 -5.15
CA ALA A 127 -13.64 -12.86 -5.07
C ALA A 127 -13.60 -13.52 -6.45
N GLU A 128 -14.59 -13.29 -7.32
CA GLU A 128 -14.58 -13.83 -8.69
C GLU A 128 -13.43 -13.24 -9.53
N ILE A 129 -13.15 -11.95 -9.40
CA ILE A 129 -12.03 -11.29 -10.08
C ILE A 129 -10.69 -11.88 -9.62
N THR A 130 -10.50 -12.01 -8.31
CA THR A 130 -9.23 -12.54 -7.76
C THR A 130 -9.02 -14.02 -8.06
N LYS A 131 -10.10 -14.83 -8.08
CA LYS A 131 -10.06 -16.21 -8.56
C LYS A 131 -9.63 -16.27 -10.03
N ALA A 132 -10.19 -15.40 -10.89
CA ALA A 132 -9.81 -15.36 -12.30
C ALA A 132 -8.34 -14.98 -12.50
N ILE A 133 -7.84 -14.01 -11.75
CA ILE A 133 -6.42 -13.63 -11.76
C ILE A 133 -5.54 -14.81 -11.33
N HIS A 134 -5.87 -15.44 -10.20
CA HIS A 134 -5.08 -16.54 -9.62
C HIS A 134 -5.08 -17.77 -10.54
N GLN A 135 -6.25 -18.13 -11.10
CA GLN A 135 -6.41 -19.29 -11.98
C GLN A 135 -6.02 -18.99 -13.43
N LYS A 136 -5.63 -17.76 -13.76
CA LYS A 136 -5.34 -17.30 -15.13
C LYS A 136 -6.50 -17.62 -16.08
N LYS A 137 -7.71 -17.17 -15.76
CA LYS A 137 -8.92 -17.38 -16.54
C LYS A 137 -9.51 -16.05 -17.00
N ALA A 138 -10.20 -16.09 -18.14
CA ALA A 138 -11.00 -14.97 -18.62
C ALA A 138 -12.31 -14.85 -17.81
N LEU A 139 -12.87 -13.65 -17.76
CA LEU A 139 -14.16 -13.33 -17.16
C LEU A 139 -15.11 -12.74 -18.20
N SER A 140 -16.36 -13.18 -18.20
CA SER A 140 -17.48 -12.41 -18.74
C SER A 140 -18.02 -11.50 -17.66
N ILE A 141 -18.20 -10.21 -17.95
CA ILE A 141 -18.70 -9.20 -17.03
C ILE A 141 -19.74 -8.30 -17.68
N SER A 142 -20.72 -7.84 -16.90
CA SER A 142 -21.52 -6.66 -17.24
C SER A 142 -20.82 -5.43 -16.68
N TYR A 143 -20.47 -4.46 -17.52
CA TYR A 143 -19.73 -3.27 -17.11
C TYR A 143 -20.50 -1.98 -17.36
N ARG A 144 -20.61 -1.12 -16.33
CA ARG A 144 -21.24 0.19 -16.43
C ARG A 144 -20.19 1.26 -16.74
N SER A 145 -20.08 1.63 -18.00
CA SER A 145 -19.16 2.68 -18.49
C SER A 145 -19.82 4.05 -18.42
N LEU A 146 -19.05 5.09 -18.09
CA LEU A 146 -19.55 6.48 -18.14
C LEU A 146 -19.82 6.96 -19.56
N SER A 147 -19.12 6.40 -20.57
CA SER A 147 -19.23 6.83 -21.97
C SER A 147 -20.15 5.95 -22.81
N SER A 148 -20.35 4.67 -22.45
CA SER A 148 -21.10 3.70 -23.27
C SER A 148 -22.20 2.96 -22.50
N GLY A 149 -22.52 3.39 -21.28
CA GLY A 149 -23.56 2.76 -20.45
C GLY A 149 -23.22 1.31 -20.09
N LEU A 150 -24.27 0.47 -20.01
CA LEU A 150 -24.13 -0.95 -19.68
C LEU A 150 -23.68 -1.74 -20.92
N THR A 151 -22.60 -2.48 -20.78
CA THR A 151 -22.02 -3.29 -21.86
C THR A 151 -21.56 -4.63 -21.34
N GLN A 152 -21.70 -5.68 -22.16
CA GLN A 152 -21.09 -6.98 -21.92
C GLN A 152 -19.64 -6.95 -22.40
N ARG A 153 -18.73 -7.51 -21.60
CA ARG A 153 -17.31 -7.62 -21.87
C ARG A 153 -16.79 -9.00 -21.53
N GLU A 154 -15.85 -9.46 -22.33
CA GLU A 154 -14.94 -10.52 -21.94
C GLU A 154 -13.59 -9.90 -21.65
N ILE A 155 -13.06 -10.14 -20.48
CA ILE A 155 -11.78 -9.59 -20.03
C ILE A 155 -10.85 -10.69 -19.55
N VAL A 156 -9.55 -10.48 -19.71
CA VAL A 156 -8.50 -11.33 -19.13
C VAL A 156 -7.80 -10.52 -18.02
N PRO A 157 -8.25 -10.69 -16.77
CA PRO A 157 -7.72 -9.90 -15.65
C PRO A 157 -6.37 -10.45 -15.18
N PHE A 158 -5.46 -9.56 -14.72
CA PHE A 158 -4.17 -10.02 -14.21
C PHE A 158 -3.61 -9.21 -13.03
N ALA A 159 -4.17 -8.04 -12.70
CA ALA A 159 -3.72 -7.25 -11.56
C ALA A 159 -4.85 -6.41 -10.96
N LEU A 160 -4.74 -6.14 -9.65
CA LEU A 160 -5.52 -5.11 -8.97
C LEU A 160 -4.71 -3.81 -8.91
N VAL A 161 -5.36 -2.68 -9.14
CA VAL A 161 -4.75 -1.34 -9.12
C VAL A 161 -5.57 -0.42 -8.25
N ASN A 162 -4.96 0.16 -7.23
CA ASN A 162 -5.55 1.22 -6.43
C ASN A 162 -5.03 2.57 -6.95
N ASN A 163 -5.94 3.52 -7.24
CA ASN A 163 -5.58 4.87 -7.66
C ASN A 163 -5.69 5.92 -6.53
N GLY A 164 -5.75 5.45 -5.28
CA GLY A 164 -5.95 6.29 -4.10
C GLY A 164 -7.42 6.55 -3.76
N LEU A 165 -8.33 6.50 -4.74
CA LEU A 165 -9.75 6.77 -4.56
C LEU A 165 -10.62 5.52 -4.72
N ARG A 166 -10.19 4.56 -5.53
CA ARG A 166 -10.95 3.36 -5.85
C ARG A 166 -10.07 2.26 -6.41
N TRP A 167 -10.57 1.04 -6.35
CA TRP A 167 -9.92 -0.13 -6.89
C TRP A 167 -10.35 -0.41 -8.34
N HIS A 168 -9.38 -0.81 -9.13
CA HIS A 168 -9.53 -1.24 -10.51
C HIS A 168 -8.98 -2.65 -10.67
N VAL A 169 -9.47 -3.34 -11.68
CA VAL A 169 -8.82 -4.52 -12.24
C VAL A 169 -8.21 -4.15 -13.59
N ARG A 170 -6.90 -4.39 -13.74
CA ARG A 170 -6.23 -4.28 -15.03
C ARG A 170 -6.40 -5.57 -15.78
N ALA A 171 -6.85 -5.45 -17.02
CA ALA A 171 -7.23 -6.59 -17.86
C ALA A 171 -7.04 -6.28 -19.34
N TYR A 172 -6.92 -7.32 -20.16
CA TYR A 172 -7.14 -7.21 -21.59
C TYR A 172 -8.65 -7.23 -21.89
N ASP A 173 -9.16 -6.22 -22.58
CA ASP A 173 -10.52 -6.10 -23.05
C ASP A 173 -10.64 -6.75 -24.45
N ARG A 174 -11.21 -7.94 -24.56
CA ARG A 174 -11.39 -8.65 -25.84
C ARG A 174 -12.24 -7.87 -26.82
N LYS A 175 -13.24 -7.11 -26.33
CA LYS A 175 -14.12 -6.30 -27.20
C LYS A 175 -13.38 -5.15 -27.86
N ARG A 176 -12.39 -4.55 -27.17
CA ARG A 176 -11.62 -3.39 -27.65
C ARG A 176 -10.21 -3.76 -28.09
N SER A 177 -9.82 -5.02 -27.95
CA SER A 177 -8.50 -5.56 -28.27
C SER A 177 -7.36 -4.75 -27.67
N ARG A 178 -7.50 -4.34 -26.40
CA ARG A 178 -6.50 -3.56 -25.68
C ARG A 178 -6.48 -3.81 -24.18
N PHE A 179 -5.37 -3.49 -23.53
CA PHE A 179 -5.29 -3.45 -22.07
C PHE A 179 -5.94 -2.19 -21.53
N THR A 180 -6.67 -2.31 -20.42
CA THR A 180 -7.33 -1.18 -19.77
C THR A 180 -7.68 -1.52 -18.33
N ASP A 181 -8.01 -0.47 -17.55
CA ASP A 181 -8.43 -0.59 -16.16
C ASP A 181 -9.96 -0.52 -16.06
N PHE A 182 -10.56 -1.49 -15.38
CA PHE A 182 -11.99 -1.52 -15.07
C PHE A 182 -12.21 -1.19 -13.61
N VAL A 183 -13.02 -0.19 -13.30
CA VAL A 183 -13.41 0.11 -11.91
C VAL A 183 -14.23 -1.04 -11.36
N ILE A 184 -13.79 -1.68 -10.27
CA ILE A 184 -14.42 -2.90 -9.73
C ILE A 184 -15.88 -2.66 -9.37
N ASN A 185 -16.21 -1.52 -8.75
CA ASN A 185 -17.58 -1.16 -8.37
C ASN A 185 -18.55 -0.95 -9.56
N ARG A 186 -18.06 -0.96 -10.80
CA ARG A 186 -18.85 -0.87 -12.02
C ARG A 186 -19.03 -2.21 -12.71
N ILE A 187 -18.46 -3.26 -12.16
CA ILE A 187 -18.58 -4.64 -12.64
C ILE A 187 -19.81 -5.28 -11.98
N ALA A 188 -20.58 -5.97 -12.75
CA ALA A 188 -21.68 -6.83 -12.30
C ALA A 188 -21.61 -8.20 -12.97
N SER A 189 -22.17 -9.20 -12.28
CA SER A 189 -22.32 -10.56 -12.77
C SER A 189 -21.07 -11.18 -13.39
N PRO A 190 -19.90 -11.13 -12.70
CA PRO A 190 -18.69 -11.76 -13.20
C PRO A 190 -18.90 -13.28 -13.28
N LYS A 191 -18.47 -13.89 -14.40
CA LYS A 191 -18.50 -15.35 -14.60
C LYS A 191 -17.19 -15.81 -15.21
N LEU A 192 -16.57 -16.82 -14.62
CA LEU A 192 -15.38 -17.47 -15.17
C LEU A 192 -15.69 -18.10 -16.52
N LEU A 193 -14.80 -17.89 -17.47
CA LEU A 193 -14.88 -18.50 -18.79
C LEU A 193 -13.81 -19.61 -18.91
N SER A 194 -14.17 -20.67 -19.65
CA SER A 194 -13.25 -21.75 -20.00
C SER A 194 -12.55 -21.51 -21.34
N THR A 195 -12.66 -20.29 -21.90
CA THR A 195 -12.03 -19.91 -23.16
C THR A 195 -10.51 -19.80 -22.99
N GLU A 196 -9.76 -20.25 -23.99
CA GLU A 196 -8.32 -20.12 -24.04
C GLU A 196 -7.88 -18.65 -24.01
N ILE A 197 -6.80 -18.38 -23.27
CA ILE A 197 -6.16 -17.07 -23.23
C ILE A 197 -5.00 -17.05 -24.20
N LYS A 198 -5.03 -16.13 -25.17
CA LYS A 198 -3.95 -15.94 -26.13
C LYS A 198 -2.76 -15.25 -25.46
N LYS A 199 -1.55 -15.51 -25.93
CA LYS A 199 -0.34 -14.85 -25.45
C LYS A 199 -0.45 -13.32 -25.50
N SER A 200 -1.09 -12.76 -26.52
CA SER A 200 -1.33 -11.32 -26.68
C SER A 200 -2.30 -10.73 -25.64
N GLU A 201 -3.02 -11.55 -24.88
CA GLU A 201 -3.98 -11.12 -23.87
C GLU A 201 -3.39 -11.14 -22.43
N THR A 202 -2.15 -11.63 -22.28
CA THR A 202 -1.51 -11.80 -20.99
C THR A 202 -0.74 -10.54 -20.57
N LYS A 203 -0.44 -10.41 -19.28
CA LYS A 203 0.26 -9.24 -18.71
C LYS A 203 1.63 -8.98 -19.36
N GLU A 204 2.29 -10.03 -19.86
CA GLU A 204 3.59 -9.95 -20.53
C GLU A 204 3.50 -9.14 -21.83
N SER A 205 2.32 -9.11 -22.47
CA SER A 205 2.05 -8.35 -23.69
C SER A 205 1.56 -6.92 -23.42
N ASP A 206 1.29 -6.56 -22.17
CA ASP A 206 0.89 -5.19 -21.80
C ASP A 206 2.11 -4.27 -21.70
N ILE A 207 2.34 -3.48 -22.76
CA ILE A 207 3.44 -2.53 -22.84
C ILE A 207 3.38 -1.50 -21.71
N GLN A 208 2.20 -0.98 -21.37
CA GLN A 208 2.04 0.01 -20.31
C GLN A 208 2.32 -0.57 -18.92
N TRP A 209 1.98 -1.84 -18.70
CA TRP A 209 2.26 -2.53 -17.44
C TRP A 209 3.72 -2.86 -17.25
N ASN A 210 4.40 -3.28 -18.32
CA ASN A 210 5.79 -3.74 -18.26
C ASN A 210 6.81 -2.59 -18.39
N ARG A 211 6.39 -1.45 -18.94
CA ARG A 211 7.24 -0.25 -19.01
C ARG A 211 7.32 0.43 -17.64
N ILE A 212 8.54 0.66 -17.18
CA ILE A 212 8.83 1.48 -15.99
C ILE A 212 9.18 2.90 -16.43
N VAL A 213 8.57 3.87 -15.78
CA VAL A 213 8.81 5.30 -15.95
C VAL A 213 9.54 5.80 -14.72
N GLU A 214 10.68 6.45 -14.89
CA GLU A 214 11.37 7.15 -13.82
C GLU A 214 10.91 8.61 -13.76
N MET A 215 10.35 9.00 -12.63
CA MET A 215 9.86 10.36 -12.38
C MET A 215 10.82 11.09 -11.46
N HIS A 216 11.24 12.30 -11.86
CA HIS A 216 12.03 13.23 -11.08
C HIS A 216 11.11 14.30 -10.50
N ILE A 217 10.73 14.13 -9.24
CA ILE A 217 9.79 15.01 -8.56
C ILE A 217 10.59 15.96 -7.68
N VAL A 218 10.29 17.25 -7.79
CA VAL A 218 10.92 18.32 -7.01
C VAL A 218 9.86 19.16 -6.32
N PRO A 219 10.21 19.96 -5.30
CA PRO A 219 9.31 20.97 -4.77
C PRO A 219 8.80 21.86 -5.88
N HIS A 220 7.52 22.23 -5.83
CA HIS A 220 6.95 23.10 -6.85
C HIS A 220 7.69 24.46 -6.87
N PRO A 221 8.15 24.97 -8.03
CA PRO A 221 8.99 26.17 -8.10
C PRO A 221 8.35 27.43 -7.54
N ASN A 222 7.02 27.48 -7.44
CA ASN A 222 6.27 28.64 -6.91
C ASN A 222 6.21 28.66 -5.36
N LEU A 223 6.80 27.69 -4.68
CA LEU A 223 6.81 27.64 -3.21
C LEU A 223 7.82 28.62 -2.64
N GLN A 224 7.40 29.37 -1.61
CA GLN A 224 8.27 30.28 -0.87
C GLN A 224 9.35 29.53 -0.06
N TYR A 225 9.01 28.36 0.46
CA TYR A 225 9.89 27.56 1.34
C TYR A 225 10.03 26.12 0.81
N PRO A 226 10.75 25.88 -0.29
CA PRO A 226 10.86 24.56 -0.93
C PRO A 226 11.53 23.50 0.00
N HIS A 227 12.43 23.90 0.89
CA HIS A 227 13.10 22.99 1.84
C HIS A 227 12.12 22.27 2.79
N THR A 228 10.95 22.85 3.04
CA THR A 228 9.90 22.18 3.84
C THR A 228 9.46 20.90 3.12
N ILE A 229 9.22 20.98 1.82
CA ILE A 229 8.82 19.84 0.99
C ILE A 229 9.97 18.85 0.81
N GLU A 230 11.21 19.33 0.65
CA GLU A 230 12.39 18.46 0.60
C GLU A 230 12.51 17.59 1.86
N THR A 231 12.28 18.19 3.04
CA THR A 231 12.30 17.49 4.33
C THR A 231 11.13 16.52 4.46
N GLU A 232 9.92 16.94 4.13
CA GLU A 232 8.68 16.13 4.22
C GLU A 232 8.78 14.84 3.40
N TYR A 233 9.31 14.94 2.17
CA TYR A 233 9.44 13.81 1.25
C TYR A 233 10.81 13.12 1.31
N GLY A 234 11.72 13.53 2.20
CA GLY A 234 13.05 12.95 2.33
C GLY A 234 13.87 13.06 1.03
N MET A 235 13.77 14.19 0.34
CA MET A 235 14.40 14.39 -0.96
C MET A 235 15.92 14.44 -0.84
N THR A 236 16.63 13.82 -1.78
CA THR A 236 18.08 13.88 -1.89
C THR A 236 18.46 14.89 -2.97
N ASN A 237 19.28 15.90 -2.62
CA ASN A 237 19.66 16.99 -3.52
C ASN A 237 18.44 17.70 -4.13
N GLY A 238 17.40 17.96 -3.32
CA GLY A 238 16.17 18.63 -3.74
C GLY A 238 15.29 17.81 -4.68
N MET A 239 15.48 16.51 -4.77
CA MET A 239 14.76 15.65 -5.72
C MET A 239 14.36 14.30 -5.11
N LEU A 240 13.12 13.88 -5.37
CA LEU A 240 12.62 12.52 -5.16
C LEU A 240 12.56 11.78 -6.51
N LYS A 241 13.30 10.69 -6.64
CA LYS A 241 13.23 9.80 -7.80
C LYS A 241 12.37 8.59 -7.49
N ILE A 242 11.34 8.38 -8.27
CA ILE A 242 10.47 7.20 -8.14
C ILE A 242 10.35 6.46 -9.46
N GLN A 243 10.21 5.15 -9.38
CA GLN A 243 9.98 4.29 -10.54
C GLN A 243 8.57 3.71 -10.45
N VAL A 244 7.78 3.94 -11.48
CA VAL A 244 6.38 3.49 -11.54
C VAL A 244 6.08 2.83 -12.89
N ARG A 245 5.11 1.92 -12.90
CA ARG A 245 4.62 1.37 -14.18
C ARG A 245 3.90 2.45 -14.97
N ALA A 246 4.12 2.52 -16.29
CA ALA A 246 3.43 3.48 -17.15
C ALA A 246 1.90 3.37 -17.00
N ALA A 247 1.36 2.16 -16.84
CA ALA A 247 -0.06 1.92 -16.62
C ALA A 247 -0.65 2.64 -15.39
N VAL A 248 0.16 3.00 -14.40
CA VAL A 248 -0.32 3.67 -13.17
C VAL A 248 0.24 5.08 -13.00
N ALA A 249 1.06 5.56 -13.94
CA ALA A 249 1.73 6.85 -13.85
C ALA A 249 0.74 8.01 -13.63
N GLY A 250 -0.33 8.09 -14.42
CA GLY A 250 -1.35 9.13 -14.26
C GLY A 250 -2.08 9.07 -12.92
N TYR A 251 -2.24 7.88 -12.34
CA TYR A 251 -2.82 7.73 -11.00
C TYR A 251 -1.91 8.30 -9.92
N VAL A 252 -0.62 8.03 -9.98
CA VAL A 252 0.38 8.57 -9.05
C VAL A 252 0.41 10.09 -9.13
N LEU A 253 0.53 10.64 -10.35
CA LEU A 253 0.57 12.09 -10.58
C LEU A 253 -0.67 12.78 -10.02
N ARG A 254 -1.86 12.23 -10.25
CA ARG A 254 -3.11 12.75 -9.73
C ARG A 254 -3.23 12.61 -8.21
N HIS A 255 -2.86 11.45 -7.67
CA HIS A 255 -3.02 11.17 -6.24
C HIS A 255 -2.22 12.15 -5.37
N TRP A 256 -1.02 12.50 -5.84
CA TRP A 256 -0.11 13.40 -5.15
C TRP A 256 -0.17 14.84 -5.65
N ASN A 257 -1.16 15.21 -6.49
CA ASN A 257 -1.30 16.51 -7.11
C ASN A 257 0.02 17.05 -7.69
N ILE A 258 0.75 16.19 -8.42
CA ILE A 258 2.01 16.56 -9.04
C ILE A 258 1.71 17.35 -10.31
N ASP A 259 2.12 18.61 -10.34
CA ASP A 259 2.03 19.40 -11.55
C ASP A 259 2.93 18.82 -12.65
N CYS A 260 2.33 18.49 -13.80
CA CYS A 260 2.99 17.94 -14.98
C CYS A 260 3.08 18.95 -16.12
N SER A 261 2.69 20.21 -15.87
CA SER A 261 2.86 21.25 -16.89
C SER A 261 4.34 21.55 -17.14
N PRO A 262 4.75 21.81 -18.39
CA PRO A 262 6.16 22.05 -18.72
C PRO A 262 6.79 23.23 -17.97
N ALA A 263 6.01 24.25 -17.67
CA ALA A 263 6.45 25.49 -17.04
C ALA A 263 5.89 25.69 -15.62
N HIS A 264 5.57 24.58 -14.89
CA HIS A 264 5.01 24.65 -13.52
C HIS A 264 3.86 25.65 -13.40
N GLU A 265 2.89 25.55 -14.31
CA GLU A 265 1.84 26.56 -14.50
C GLU A 265 0.71 26.48 -13.47
N LEU A 266 0.54 25.32 -12.80
CA LEU A 266 -0.55 25.14 -11.87
C LEU A 266 -0.31 25.92 -10.58
N GLN A 267 -1.37 26.54 -10.11
CA GLN A 267 -1.37 27.31 -8.87
C GLN A 267 -2.50 26.82 -7.97
N GLY A 268 -2.22 26.70 -6.71
CA GLY A 268 -3.16 26.22 -5.70
C GLY A 268 -2.42 25.62 -4.50
N PRO A 269 -3.05 25.64 -3.34
CA PRO A 269 -2.42 25.12 -2.12
C PRO A 269 -2.17 23.61 -2.14
N GLU A 270 -2.76 22.89 -3.11
CA GLU A 270 -2.57 21.46 -3.29
C GLU A 270 -1.33 21.09 -4.13
N PHE A 271 -0.72 22.05 -4.86
CA PHE A 271 0.42 21.79 -5.74
C PHE A 271 1.74 22.06 -5.02
N HIS A 272 2.22 21.09 -4.25
CA HIS A 272 3.51 21.17 -3.59
C HIS A 272 4.65 20.53 -4.40
N LEU A 273 4.31 19.75 -5.42
CA LEU A 273 5.23 18.92 -6.20
C LEU A 273 5.13 19.23 -7.69
N TRP A 274 6.26 19.20 -8.37
CA TRP A 274 6.35 19.36 -9.81
C TRP A 274 7.19 18.25 -10.45
N LEU A 275 6.74 17.72 -11.59
CA LEU A 275 7.48 16.75 -12.38
C LEU A 275 8.50 17.45 -13.28
N LYS A 276 9.77 17.42 -12.90
CA LYS A 276 10.86 18.11 -13.63
C LYS A 276 11.15 17.49 -15.00
N ASN A 277 11.04 16.15 -15.15
CA ASN A 277 11.35 15.44 -16.36
C ASN A 277 10.10 14.99 -17.13
N THR A 278 9.21 15.90 -17.46
CA THR A 278 7.95 15.62 -18.18
C THR A 278 8.10 14.76 -19.46
N PRO A 279 9.21 14.81 -20.25
CA PRO A 279 9.39 13.93 -21.39
C PRO A 279 9.38 12.42 -21.07
N THR A 280 9.62 12.02 -19.79
CA THR A 280 9.51 10.62 -19.37
C THR A 280 8.10 10.05 -19.58
N LEU A 281 7.08 10.93 -19.63
CA LEU A 281 5.67 10.56 -19.80
C LEU A 281 5.30 10.26 -21.26
N TYR A 282 6.19 10.47 -22.23
CA TYR A 282 5.89 10.19 -23.64
C TYR A 282 5.39 8.76 -23.81
N GLY A 283 4.26 8.59 -24.51
CA GLY A 283 3.63 7.28 -24.77
C GLY A 283 2.95 6.62 -23.54
N VAL A 284 2.78 7.33 -22.43
CA VAL A 284 1.94 6.88 -21.30
C VAL A 284 0.48 7.19 -21.62
N GLU A 285 -0.42 6.19 -21.46
CA GLU A 285 -1.81 6.29 -21.96
C GLU A 285 -2.78 6.97 -20.97
N ASN A 286 -2.53 6.91 -19.66
CA ASN A 286 -3.50 7.37 -18.65
C ASN A 286 -3.24 8.81 -18.15
N LEU A 287 -2.60 9.65 -18.95
CA LEU A 287 -2.19 11.01 -18.57
C LEU A 287 -3.31 12.05 -18.59
N ALA A 288 -4.44 11.76 -19.22
CA ALA A 288 -5.59 12.66 -19.23
C ALA A 288 -6.10 13.06 -17.83
N ILE A 289 -5.72 12.31 -16.79
CA ILE A 289 -6.06 12.60 -15.41
C ILE A 289 -4.90 13.26 -14.62
N ALA A 290 -3.71 13.35 -15.20
CA ALA A 290 -2.55 13.97 -14.55
C ALA A 290 -2.69 15.50 -14.54
N PRO A 291 -2.48 16.17 -13.37
CA PRO A 291 -2.61 17.61 -13.28
C PRO A 291 -1.65 18.35 -14.24
N GLY A 292 -2.14 19.35 -14.96
CA GLY A 292 -1.33 20.15 -15.86
C GLY A 292 -0.82 19.45 -17.12
N PHE A 293 -1.10 18.16 -17.30
CA PHE A 293 -0.70 17.46 -18.52
C PHE A 293 -1.54 17.91 -19.71
N ARG A 294 -0.87 18.39 -20.76
CA ARG A 294 -1.47 18.74 -22.06
C ARG A 294 -0.95 17.77 -23.10
N ALA A 295 -1.84 17.03 -23.75
CA ALA A 295 -1.46 16.24 -24.91
C ALA A 295 -1.00 17.19 -26.00
N SER A 296 0.25 17.05 -26.45
CA SER A 296 0.82 17.79 -27.59
C SER A 296 0.26 17.24 -28.90
#